data_e94ea5d1cf37a99b5af65133dcbcb80a
#
_entry.id   e94ea5d1cf37a99b5af65133dcbcb80a
#
_cell.length_a   1.000
_cell.length_b   1.000
_cell.length_c   1.000
_cell.angle_alpha   90.00
_cell.angle_beta   90.00
_cell.angle_gamma   90.00
#
_symmetry.space_group_name_H-M   'P 1'
#
loop_
_entity.id
_entity.type
_entity.pdbx_description
1 polymer ?
#
loop_
_entity_poly.entity_id
_entity_poly.type
_entity_poly.pdbx_seq_one_letter_code
_entity_poly.pdbx_strand_id
1 'polypeptide(L)'
;MKKIIILLLAVLFILPTSVNAGEGMWIPLLMKKLNYKGMKKAGLKLSAKDLYDVNNGSLKDAIVSFGGFCTGEVISTQGLILTNHHCGYDAIQKHSTLENNYLEDGFWAMNLQEEKSNPGLFVNFLIRIEDVSKEINKSYSDTMSERERYMAISAASRTLTSKATENTDYQASVESFYHGNEFYLFVYEKFSDVRLVGAPPSSVGKY
;
A
#
# COMPACT_ATOMS: atom_id res chain seq x y z
N MET A 1 -16.54 -55.09 -3.11
CA MET A 1 -16.95 -53.96 -2.24
C MET A 1 -15.77 -53.04 -1.89
N LYS A 2 -14.64 -53.50 -1.30
CA LYS A 2 -13.49 -52.64 -0.94
C LYS A 2 -12.91 -51.84 -2.11
N LYS A 3 -12.78 -52.43 -3.33
CA LYS A 3 -12.25 -51.73 -4.52
C LYS A 3 -13.17 -50.59 -5.01
N ILE A 4 -14.49 -50.74 -4.87
CA ILE A 4 -15.47 -49.69 -5.24
C ILE A 4 -15.42 -48.52 -4.25
N ILE A 5 -15.23 -48.81 -2.97
CA ILE A 5 -15.08 -47.75 -1.92
C ILE A 5 -13.80 -46.97 -2.15
N ILE A 6 -12.71 -47.62 -2.51
CA ILE A 6 -11.44 -46.94 -2.83
C ILE A 6 -11.58 -46.05 -4.07
N LEU A 7 -12.29 -46.53 -5.10
CA LEU A 7 -12.55 -45.75 -6.30
C LEU A 7 -13.43 -44.52 -6.02
N LEU A 8 -14.47 -44.68 -5.20
CA LEU A 8 -15.31 -43.55 -4.76
C LEU A 8 -14.55 -42.51 -3.92
N LEU A 9 -13.66 -42.95 -3.01
CA LEU A 9 -12.79 -42.07 -2.27
C LEU A 9 -11.80 -41.35 -3.18
N ALA A 10 -11.21 -42.01 -4.17
CA ALA A 10 -10.31 -41.40 -5.13
C ALA A 10 -11.01 -40.32 -5.99
N VAL A 11 -12.26 -40.57 -6.40
CA VAL A 11 -13.07 -39.59 -7.15
C VAL A 11 -13.41 -38.37 -6.30
N LEU A 12 -13.58 -38.51 -4.98
CA LEU A 12 -13.84 -37.41 -4.08
C LEU A 12 -12.62 -36.43 -3.98
N PHE A 13 -11.39 -36.94 -4.14
CA PHE A 13 -10.16 -36.14 -4.15
C PHE A 13 -9.85 -35.47 -5.49
N ILE A 14 -10.54 -35.86 -6.58
CA ILE A 14 -10.30 -35.28 -7.91
C ILE A 14 -11.33 -34.19 -8.25
N LEU A 15 -12.34 -33.95 -7.41
CA LEU A 15 -13.26 -32.82 -7.61
C LEU A 15 -12.49 -31.52 -7.42
N PRO A 16 -12.28 -30.72 -8.49
CA PRO A 16 -11.63 -29.43 -8.34
C PRO A 16 -12.52 -28.56 -7.43
N THR A 17 -12.05 -28.25 -6.26
CA THR A 17 -12.62 -27.15 -5.49
C THR A 17 -12.34 -25.88 -6.29
N SER A 18 -13.34 -25.35 -6.98
CA SER A 18 -13.23 -24.04 -7.62
C SER A 18 -13.03 -23.01 -6.51
N VAL A 19 -11.77 -22.69 -6.23
CA VAL A 19 -11.42 -21.53 -5.39
C VAL A 19 -11.73 -20.29 -6.24
N ASN A 20 -12.89 -19.69 -6.02
CA ASN A 20 -13.17 -18.37 -6.56
C ASN A 20 -12.30 -17.36 -5.77
N ALA A 21 -11.09 -17.11 -6.24
CA ALA A 21 -10.31 -15.95 -5.78
C ALA A 21 -10.99 -14.71 -6.33
N GLY A 22 -11.31 -13.76 -5.45
CA GLY A 22 -11.76 -12.44 -5.87
C GLY A 22 -10.57 -11.73 -6.53
N GLU A 23 -10.66 -11.47 -7.84
CA GLU A 23 -9.62 -10.79 -8.58
C GLU A 23 -9.85 -9.28 -8.58
N GLY A 24 -8.76 -8.52 -8.66
CA GLY A 24 -8.75 -7.08 -8.84
C GLY A 24 -8.08 -6.31 -7.71
N MET A 25 -7.59 -5.14 -8.06
CA MET A 25 -7.06 -4.15 -7.11
C MET A 25 -8.16 -3.12 -6.82
N TRP A 26 -8.73 -3.19 -5.63
CA TRP A 26 -9.89 -2.40 -5.25
C TRP A 26 -9.46 -1.11 -4.56
N ILE A 27 -9.87 0.05 -5.11
CA ILE A 27 -9.64 1.35 -4.48
C ILE A 27 -10.47 1.43 -3.20
N PRO A 28 -9.87 1.68 -2.01
CA PRO A 28 -10.56 1.71 -0.73
C PRO A 28 -11.78 2.65 -0.70
N LEU A 29 -11.67 3.81 -1.33
CA LEU A 29 -12.77 4.78 -1.49
C LEU A 29 -14.02 4.16 -2.13
N LEU A 30 -13.85 3.28 -3.10
CA LEU A 30 -14.92 2.65 -3.87
C LEU A 30 -15.36 1.30 -3.32
N MET A 31 -14.69 0.75 -2.33
CA MET A 31 -14.89 -0.61 -1.83
C MET A 31 -16.34 -0.91 -1.45
N LYS A 32 -17.02 0.02 -0.79
CA LYS A 32 -18.44 -0.12 -0.41
C LYS A 32 -19.33 -0.37 -1.62
N LYS A 33 -19.03 0.29 -2.75
CA LYS A 33 -19.82 0.20 -3.99
C LYS A 33 -19.46 -1.03 -4.80
N LEU A 34 -18.17 -1.38 -4.88
CA LEU A 34 -17.66 -2.37 -5.82
C LEU A 34 -17.65 -3.79 -5.24
N ASN A 35 -17.02 -4.01 -4.09
CA ASN A 35 -16.73 -5.37 -3.65
C ASN A 35 -17.20 -5.72 -2.23
N TYR A 36 -17.70 -4.78 -1.46
CA TYR A 36 -18.04 -5.01 -0.05
C TYR A 36 -18.99 -6.19 0.19
N LYS A 37 -19.98 -6.39 -0.71
CA LYS A 37 -20.90 -7.55 -0.62
C LYS A 37 -20.17 -8.89 -0.75
N GLY A 38 -19.21 -8.98 -1.69
CA GLY A 38 -18.37 -10.15 -1.87
C GLY A 38 -17.50 -10.43 -0.64
N MET A 39 -16.88 -9.38 -0.09
CA MET A 39 -16.07 -9.48 1.13
C MET A 39 -16.90 -9.95 2.34
N LYS A 40 -18.12 -9.44 2.51
CA LYS A 40 -19.06 -9.91 3.56
C LYS A 40 -19.43 -11.38 3.38
N LYS A 41 -19.68 -11.81 2.15
CA LYS A 41 -19.97 -13.22 1.83
C LYS A 41 -18.76 -14.13 2.12
N ALA A 42 -17.54 -13.61 1.92
CA ALA A 42 -16.30 -14.30 2.26
C ALA A 42 -15.96 -14.30 3.76
N GLY A 43 -16.79 -13.66 4.60
CA GLY A 43 -16.64 -13.68 6.06
C GLY A 43 -16.11 -12.39 6.69
N LEU A 44 -15.95 -11.30 5.92
CA LEU A 44 -15.54 -10.00 6.46
C LEU A 44 -16.55 -9.53 7.53
N LYS A 45 -16.07 -9.25 8.74
CA LYS A 45 -16.89 -8.74 9.86
C LYS A 45 -16.87 -7.22 9.96
N LEU A 46 -15.79 -6.57 9.48
CA LEU A 46 -15.62 -5.12 9.52
C LEU A 46 -16.68 -4.42 8.65
N SER A 47 -17.04 -3.20 9.03
CA SER A 47 -17.85 -2.30 8.20
C SER A 47 -16.99 -1.66 7.11
N ALA A 48 -17.62 -1.07 6.09
CA ALA A 48 -16.88 -0.34 5.07
C ALA A 48 -16.16 0.90 5.64
N LYS A 49 -16.68 1.49 6.72
CA LYS A 49 -16.06 2.61 7.43
C LYS A 49 -14.85 2.16 8.25
N ASP A 50 -14.90 0.97 8.85
CA ASP A 50 -13.74 0.42 9.57
C ASP A 50 -12.55 0.17 8.61
N LEU A 51 -12.83 -0.05 7.32
CA LEU A 51 -11.81 -0.26 6.29
C LEU A 51 -11.28 1.07 5.76
N TYR A 52 -12.18 2.02 5.45
CA TYR A 52 -11.82 3.33 4.94
C TYR A 52 -12.82 4.39 5.40
N ASP A 53 -12.34 5.35 6.19
CA ASP A 53 -13.08 6.55 6.60
C ASP A 53 -12.13 7.76 6.55
N VAL A 54 -12.61 8.88 6.00
CA VAL A 54 -11.81 10.11 5.89
C VAL A 54 -11.83 10.92 7.19
N ASN A 55 -12.93 10.80 7.95
CA ASN A 55 -13.17 11.64 9.13
C ASN A 55 -12.85 10.93 10.45
N ASN A 56 -12.74 9.60 10.42
CA ASN A 56 -12.50 8.78 11.60
C ASN A 56 -11.37 7.79 11.34
N GLY A 57 -10.74 7.31 12.42
CA GLY A 57 -9.75 6.27 12.34
C GLY A 57 -10.31 5.00 11.67
N SER A 58 -9.56 4.41 10.76
CA SER A 58 -9.94 3.22 10.01
C SER A 58 -8.68 2.41 9.65
N LEU A 59 -8.86 1.23 9.06
CA LEU A 59 -7.73 0.36 8.70
C LEU A 59 -6.74 1.06 7.75
N LYS A 60 -7.18 2.03 6.93
CA LYS A 60 -6.29 2.82 6.05
C LYS A 60 -5.16 3.49 6.83
N ASP A 61 -5.41 3.91 8.08
CA ASP A 61 -4.46 4.66 8.90
C ASP A 61 -3.34 3.77 9.48
N ALA A 62 -3.55 2.45 9.47
CA ALA A 62 -2.54 1.48 9.85
C ALA A 62 -1.62 1.10 8.69
N ILE A 63 -1.96 1.45 7.45
CA ILE A 63 -1.19 1.08 6.25
C ILE A 63 -0.53 2.31 5.68
N VAL A 64 0.79 2.23 5.48
CA VAL A 64 1.59 3.34 4.98
C VAL A 64 2.33 2.97 3.69
N SER A 65 2.57 3.98 2.84
CA SER A 65 3.54 3.85 1.75
C SER A 65 4.94 4.04 2.33
N PHE A 66 5.75 3.00 2.22
CA PHE A 66 7.11 2.96 2.75
C PHE A 66 8.12 3.29 1.65
N GLY A 67 8.81 4.38 1.79
CA GLY A 67 9.83 4.87 0.85
C GLY A 67 9.31 5.22 -0.54
N GLY A 68 8.00 5.13 -0.81
CA GLY A 68 7.39 5.31 -2.13
C GLY A 68 7.47 4.07 -3.03
N PHE A 69 8.02 2.96 -2.55
CA PHE A 69 8.22 1.72 -3.31
C PHE A 69 7.68 0.46 -2.62
N CYS A 70 7.40 0.53 -1.34
CA CYS A 70 6.87 -0.57 -0.53
C CYS A 70 5.64 -0.13 0.30
N THR A 71 5.05 -1.09 0.99
CA THR A 71 4.00 -0.90 1.99
C THR A 71 4.54 -1.29 3.35
N GLY A 72 4.07 -0.64 4.41
CA GLY A 72 4.32 -1.02 5.79
C GLY A 72 3.05 -0.94 6.62
N GLU A 73 3.03 -1.63 7.76
CA GLU A 73 1.93 -1.68 8.71
C GLU A 73 2.35 -1.06 10.05
N VAL A 74 1.61 -0.06 10.51
CA VAL A 74 1.79 0.56 11.83
C VAL A 74 1.19 -0.36 12.88
N ILE A 75 2.02 -0.84 13.81
CA ILE A 75 1.61 -1.83 14.83
C ILE A 75 1.70 -1.31 16.26
N SER A 76 2.09 -0.04 16.45
CA SER A 76 2.11 0.58 17.77
C SER A 76 1.70 2.05 17.74
N THR A 77 1.31 2.56 18.89
CA THR A 77 1.01 3.99 19.08
C THR A 77 2.25 4.87 19.08
N GLN A 78 3.44 4.29 19.07
CA GLN A 78 4.74 4.99 18.98
C GLN A 78 5.31 4.98 17.57
N GLY A 79 4.54 4.53 16.57
CA GLY A 79 4.96 4.54 15.16
C GLY A 79 5.86 3.37 14.75
N LEU A 80 5.85 2.25 15.49
CA LEU A 80 6.55 1.05 15.03
C LEU A 80 5.86 0.51 13.77
N ILE A 81 6.65 0.34 12.71
CA ILE A 81 6.19 -0.12 11.40
C ILE A 81 6.84 -1.46 11.07
N LEU A 82 6.02 -2.42 10.64
CA LEU A 82 6.50 -3.64 10.00
C LEU A 82 6.49 -3.46 8.48
N THR A 83 7.47 -4.04 7.82
CA THR A 83 7.53 -4.14 6.36
C THR A 83 8.28 -5.39 5.94
N ASN A 84 8.31 -5.70 4.66
CA ASN A 84 9.06 -6.84 4.16
C ASN A 84 10.57 -6.61 4.27
N HIS A 85 11.33 -7.70 4.49
CA HIS A 85 12.78 -7.64 4.61
C HIS A 85 13.45 -6.98 3.39
N HIS A 86 12.99 -7.29 2.17
CA HIS A 86 13.53 -6.67 0.95
C HIS A 86 13.28 -5.17 0.86
N CYS A 87 12.24 -4.65 1.51
CA CYS A 87 11.97 -3.21 1.58
C CYS A 87 12.95 -2.47 2.50
N GLY A 88 13.43 -3.15 3.55
CA GLY A 88 14.43 -2.63 4.48
C GLY A 88 15.87 -2.99 4.12
N TYR A 89 16.09 -3.78 3.06
CA TYR A 89 17.40 -4.36 2.75
C TYR A 89 18.53 -3.32 2.68
N ASP A 90 18.32 -2.24 1.93
CA ASP A 90 19.30 -1.18 1.76
C ASP A 90 19.62 -0.47 3.10
N ALA A 91 18.62 -0.28 3.95
CA ALA A 91 18.81 0.28 5.29
C ALA A 91 19.65 -0.64 6.16
N ILE A 92 19.34 -1.95 6.16
CA ILE A 92 20.11 -2.94 6.91
C ILE A 92 21.55 -2.99 6.41
N GLN A 93 21.75 -3.03 5.09
CA GLN A 93 23.08 -3.07 4.47
C GLN A 93 23.90 -1.82 4.78
N LYS A 94 23.33 -0.61 4.71
CA LYS A 94 24.03 0.64 5.03
C LYS A 94 24.56 0.71 6.46
N HIS A 95 23.90 0.05 7.39
CA HIS A 95 24.30 -0.01 8.79
C HIS A 95 25.18 -1.21 9.11
N SER A 96 25.31 -2.16 8.20
CA SER A 96 26.20 -3.31 8.37
C SER A 96 27.67 -2.93 8.14
N THR A 97 28.54 -3.51 8.94
CA THR A 97 30.02 -3.44 8.82
C THR A 97 30.60 -4.83 8.79
N LEU A 98 31.92 -4.94 8.57
CA LEU A 98 32.60 -6.23 8.67
C LEU A 98 32.56 -6.83 10.09
N GLU A 99 32.46 -5.97 11.11
CA GLU A 99 32.42 -6.36 12.52
C GLU A 99 30.98 -6.63 13.02
N ASN A 100 30.01 -5.99 12.40
CA ASN A 100 28.58 -6.11 12.74
C ASN A 100 27.79 -6.30 11.46
N ASN A 101 27.68 -7.52 10.98
CA ASN A 101 26.97 -7.84 9.75
C ASN A 101 25.47 -8.05 10.03
N TYR A 102 24.70 -6.98 10.10
CA TYR A 102 23.27 -7.03 10.38
C TYR A 102 22.44 -7.80 9.35
N LEU A 103 22.98 -8.02 8.14
CA LEU A 103 22.34 -8.89 7.15
C LEU A 103 22.44 -10.37 7.53
N GLU A 104 23.53 -10.79 8.17
CA GLU A 104 23.75 -12.18 8.57
C GLU A 104 23.30 -12.45 10.02
N ASP A 105 23.59 -11.51 10.92
CA ASP A 105 23.36 -11.69 12.36
C ASP A 105 22.01 -11.15 12.82
N GLY A 106 21.38 -10.28 12.00
CA GLY A 106 20.21 -9.50 12.40
C GLY A 106 20.59 -8.28 13.25
N PHE A 107 19.58 -7.46 13.53
CA PHE A 107 19.72 -6.27 14.39
C PHE A 107 18.45 -6.07 15.20
N TRP A 108 18.57 -5.68 16.45
CA TRP A 108 17.48 -5.33 17.35
C TRP A 108 17.91 -4.19 18.26
N ALA A 109 17.28 -3.02 18.13
CA ALA A 109 17.42 -1.92 19.06
C ALA A 109 16.65 -2.23 20.35
N MET A 110 17.32 -2.19 21.49
CA MET A 110 16.71 -2.44 22.80
C MET A 110 16.12 -1.16 23.42
N ASN A 111 16.44 -0.01 22.83
CA ASN A 111 15.94 1.32 23.25
C ASN A 111 16.04 2.30 22.08
N LEU A 112 15.43 3.48 22.22
CA LEU A 112 15.37 4.51 21.16
C LEU A 112 16.76 5.03 20.72
N GLN A 113 17.77 4.99 21.62
CA GLN A 113 19.12 5.47 21.33
C GLN A 113 19.89 4.52 20.40
N GLU A 114 19.52 3.26 20.38
CA GLU A 114 20.12 2.24 19.51
C GLU A 114 19.52 2.21 18.11
N GLU A 115 18.36 2.83 17.91
CA GLU A 115 17.72 2.91 16.61
C GLU A 115 18.62 3.60 15.57
N LYS A 116 18.69 3.06 14.37
CA LYS A 116 19.56 3.56 13.30
C LYS A 116 18.79 4.47 12.36
N SER A 117 19.15 5.74 12.31
CA SER A 117 18.54 6.72 11.41
C SER A 117 18.81 6.38 9.94
N ASN A 118 17.81 6.54 9.08
CA ASN A 118 17.91 6.31 7.64
C ASN A 118 17.60 7.61 6.86
N PRO A 119 18.55 8.53 6.73
CA PRO A 119 18.35 9.77 5.98
C PRO A 119 17.89 9.51 4.56
N GLY A 120 16.82 10.19 4.15
CA GLY A 120 16.19 10.03 2.84
C GLY A 120 15.09 8.96 2.77
N LEU A 121 14.99 8.07 3.75
CA LEU A 121 13.84 7.19 3.87
C LEU A 121 12.67 7.94 4.50
N PHE A 122 11.46 7.66 4.02
CA PHE A 122 10.24 8.29 4.51
C PHE A 122 9.08 7.33 4.50
N VAL A 123 8.02 7.68 5.22
CA VAL A 123 6.72 7.01 5.15
C VAL A 123 5.62 8.02 4.89
N ASN A 124 4.65 7.65 4.07
CA ASN A 124 3.49 8.46 3.76
C ASN A 124 2.23 7.80 4.34
N PHE A 125 1.52 8.54 5.18
CA PHE A 125 0.20 8.17 5.69
C PHE A 125 -0.86 8.73 4.76
N LEU A 126 -1.77 7.89 4.31
CA LEU A 126 -2.88 8.30 3.45
C LEU A 126 -3.91 9.09 4.27
N ILE A 127 -4.04 10.38 3.98
CA ILE A 127 -5.05 11.25 4.61
C ILE A 127 -6.39 11.06 3.92
N ARG A 128 -6.43 11.21 2.56
CA ARG A 128 -7.67 11.07 1.79
C ARG A 128 -7.40 10.74 0.33
N ILE A 129 -8.43 10.20 -0.31
CA ILE A 129 -8.49 9.98 -1.76
C ILE A 129 -9.72 10.74 -2.27
N GLU A 130 -9.56 11.47 -3.38
CA GLU A 130 -10.63 12.20 -4.06
C GLU A 130 -10.71 11.78 -5.53
N ASP A 131 -11.91 11.53 -6.05
CA ASP A 131 -12.12 11.34 -7.48
C ASP A 131 -12.07 12.69 -8.19
N VAL A 132 -11.05 12.89 -9.01
CA VAL A 132 -10.82 14.13 -9.78
C VAL A 132 -10.94 13.90 -11.28
N SER A 133 -11.52 12.76 -11.68
CA SER A 133 -11.69 12.39 -13.10
C SER A 133 -12.40 13.46 -13.89
N LYS A 134 -13.45 14.07 -13.31
CA LYS A 134 -14.23 15.12 -13.99
C LYS A 134 -13.39 16.37 -14.25
N GLU A 135 -12.56 16.77 -13.30
CA GLU A 135 -11.68 17.93 -13.40
C GLU A 135 -10.59 17.69 -14.45
N ILE A 136 -9.95 16.54 -14.41
CA ILE A 136 -8.91 16.16 -15.37
C ILE A 136 -9.50 16.00 -16.77
N ASN A 137 -10.63 15.32 -16.93
CA ASN A 137 -11.25 15.09 -18.25
C ASN A 137 -11.70 16.38 -18.94
N LYS A 138 -11.94 17.46 -18.20
CA LYS A 138 -12.22 18.78 -18.77
C LYS A 138 -10.98 19.48 -19.34
N SER A 139 -9.78 19.05 -18.98
CA SER A 139 -8.53 19.70 -19.40
C SER A 139 -8.10 19.35 -20.81
N TYR A 140 -8.65 18.30 -21.41
CA TYR A 140 -8.29 17.85 -22.75
C TYR A 140 -9.52 17.48 -23.59
N SER A 141 -9.31 17.33 -24.90
CA SER A 141 -10.34 16.90 -25.87
C SER A 141 -9.82 15.79 -26.75
N ASP A 142 -10.71 15.07 -27.42
CA ASP A 142 -10.38 13.98 -28.33
C ASP A 142 -9.62 14.45 -29.59
N THR A 143 -9.61 15.76 -29.87
CA THR A 143 -8.89 16.36 -31.01
C THR A 143 -7.41 16.64 -30.70
N MET A 144 -6.99 16.55 -29.44
CA MET A 144 -5.61 16.77 -29.03
C MET A 144 -4.73 15.58 -29.41
N SER A 145 -3.50 15.86 -29.80
CA SER A 145 -2.45 14.84 -29.91
C SER A 145 -2.14 14.24 -28.53
N GLU A 146 -1.55 13.04 -28.50
CA GLU A 146 -1.15 12.39 -27.25
C GLU A 146 -0.26 13.29 -26.38
N ARG A 147 0.68 14.01 -27.00
CA ARG A 147 1.57 14.94 -26.31
C ARG A 147 0.81 16.10 -25.67
N GLU A 148 -0.11 16.73 -26.41
CA GLU A 148 -0.93 17.82 -25.90
C GLU A 148 -1.84 17.34 -24.77
N ARG A 149 -2.46 16.17 -24.93
CA ARG A 149 -3.26 15.52 -23.89
C ARG A 149 -2.45 15.27 -22.61
N TYR A 150 -1.23 14.71 -22.76
CA TYR A 150 -0.35 14.47 -21.61
C TYR A 150 0.02 15.78 -20.89
N MET A 151 0.34 16.84 -21.64
CA MET A 151 0.67 18.13 -21.06
C MET A 151 -0.53 18.77 -20.35
N ALA A 152 -1.73 18.66 -20.91
CA ALA A 152 -2.97 19.17 -20.32
C ALA A 152 -3.29 18.44 -19.00
N ILE A 153 -3.24 17.11 -18.99
CA ILE A 153 -3.44 16.28 -17.79
C ILE A 153 -2.40 16.65 -16.73
N SER A 154 -1.12 16.74 -17.11
CA SER A 154 -0.05 17.11 -16.18
C SER A 154 -0.23 18.51 -15.58
N ALA A 155 -0.69 19.48 -16.37
CA ALA A 155 -0.97 20.84 -15.88
C ALA A 155 -2.16 20.86 -14.90
N ALA A 156 -3.26 20.19 -15.25
CA ALA A 156 -4.43 20.04 -14.39
C ALA A 156 -4.08 19.33 -13.07
N SER A 157 -3.28 18.25 -13.14
CA SER A 157 -2.80 17.51 -11.96
C SER A 157 -1.99 18.39 -11.04
N ARG A 158 -1.05 19.19 -11.57
CA ARG A 158 -0.29 20.16 -10.75
C ARG A 158 -1.18 21.19 -10.05
N THR A 159 -2.19 21.69 -10.73
CA THR A 159 -3.14 22.63 -10.13
C THR A 159 -3.91 21.99 -8.98
N LEU A 160 -4.37 20.74 -9.17
CA LEU A 160 -5.12 20.01 -8.15
C LEU A 160 -4.24 19.67 -6.94
N THR A 161 -3.01 19.21 -7.17
CA THR A 161 -2.07 18.88 -6.08
C THR A 161 -1.68 20.13 -5.30
N SER A 162 -1.34 21.25 -5.95
CA SER A 162 -1.06 22.51 -5.27
C SER A 162 -2.22 22.98 -4.39
N LYS A 163 -3.44 22.92 -4.92
CA LYS A 163 -4.65 23.29 -4.15
C LYS A 163 -4.89 22.38 -2.96
N ALA A 164 -4.63 21.07 -3.12
CA ALA A 164 -4.88 20.08 -2.08
C ALA A 164 -3.89 20.17 -0.91
N THR A 165 -2.70 20.77 -1.14
CA THR A 165 -1.63 20.92 -0.15
C THR A 165 -1.45 22.34 0.33
N GLU A 166 -2.28 23.28 -0.13
CA GLU A 166 -2.23 24.68 0.25
C GLU A 166 -2.37 24.87 1.77
N ASN A 167 -1.44 25.59 2.38
CA ASN A 167 -1.36 25.83 3.83
C ASN A 167 -1.24 24.56 4.69
N THR A 168 -0.68 23.49 4.16
CA THR A 168 -0.42 22.24 4.88
C THR A 168 1.00 21.74 4.58
N ASP A 169 1.52 20.83 5.41
CA ASP A 169 2.76 20.08 5.15
C ASP A 169 2.48 18.78 4.37
N TYR A 170 1.29 18.62 3.82
CA TYR A 170 0.90 17.44 3.08
C TYR A 170 1.56 17.38 1.71
N GLN A 171 1.64 16.18 1.18
CA GLN A 171 2.01 15.89 -0.19
C GLN A 171 0.80 15.33 -0.93
N ALA A 172 0.74 15.58 -2.24
CA ALA A 172 -0.34 15.06 -3.04
C ALA A 172 0.16 14.60 -4.41
N SER A 173 -0.49 13.55 -4.95
CA SER A 173 -0.31 13.10 -6.32
C SER A 173 -1.66 12.82 -6.97
N VAL A 174 -1.71 12.94 -8.29
CA VAL A 174 -2.85 12.48 -9.09
C VAL A 174 -2.43 11.24 -9.84
N GLU A 175 -3.11 10.13 -9.58
CA GLU A 175 -2.84 8.84 -10.18
C GLU A 175 -3.92 8.49 -11.20
N SER A 176 -3.48 7.90 -12.32
CA SER A 176 -4.35 7.44 -13.40
C SER A 176 -4.71 5.97 -13.21
N PHE A 177 -5.99 5.65 -13.32
CA PHE A 177 -6.53 4.30 -13.19
C PHE A 177 -7.26 3.89 -14.47
N TYR A 178 -7.41 2.57 -14.66
CA TYR A 178 -8.16 1.97 -15.78
C TYR A 178 -7.74 2.54 -17.15
N HIS A 179 -6.42 2.57 -17.39
CA HIS A 179 -5.81 3.08 -18.64
C HIS A 179 -6.14 4.57 -18.94
N GLY A 180 -6.25 5.41 -17.89
CA GLY A 180 -6.51 6.84 -18.06
C GLY A 180 -8.00 7.20 -18.19
N ASN A 181 -8.89 6.31 -17.78
CA ASN A 181 -10.31 6.58 -17.76
C ASN A 181 -10.77 7.25 -16.45
N GLU A 182 -10.02 7.01 -15.37
CA GLU A 182 -10.30 7.62 -14.07
C GLU A 182 -9.02 8.18 -13.45
N PHE A 183 -9.17 9.25 -12.67
CA PHE A 183 -8.08 9.95 -12.00
C PHE A 183 -8.45 10.19 -10.55
N TYR A 184 -7.53 9.83 -9.65
CA TYR A 184 -7.72 10.03 -8.22
C TYR A 184 -6.58 10.86 -7.64
N LEU A 185 -6.94 11.85 -6.85
CA LEU A 185 -6.03 12.65 -6.05
C LEU A 185 -5.80 11.95 -4.72
N PHE A 186 -4.56 11.62 -4.42
CA PHE A 186 -4.11 11.07 -3.14
C PHE A 186 -3.42 12.17 -2.35
N VAL A 187 -3.80 12.36 -1.09
CA VAL A 187 -3.18 13.31 -0.18
C VAL A 187 -2.57 12.54 0.98
N TYR A 188 -1.29 12.84 1.27
CA TYR A 188 -0.49 12.14 2.27
C TYR A 188 0.14 13.09 3.26
N GLU A 189 0.27 12.64 4.50
CA GLU A 189 1.19 13.20 5.48
C GLU A 189 2.50 12.42 5.43
N LYS A 190 3.64 13.13 5.33
CA LYS A 190 4.97 12.52 5.19
C LYS A 190 5.78 12.64 6.46
N PHE A 191 6.34 11.52 6.90
CA PHE A 191 7.31 11.43 7.97
C PHE A 191 8.67 11.01 7.42
N SER A 192 9.71 11.78 7.71
CA SER A 192 11.07 11.59 7.17
C SER A 192 12.10 11.09 8.20
N ASP A 193 11.77 11.07 9.49
CA ASP A 193 12.62 10.43 10.51
C ASP A 193 12.22 8.95 10.63
N VAL A 194 12.74 8.14 9.72
CA VAL A 194 12.51 6.69 9.69
C VAL A 194 13.77 5.98 10.16
N ARG A 195 13.63 5.10 11.15
CA ARG A 195 14.76 4.42 11.80
C ARG A 195 14.64 2.91 11.69
N LEU A 196 15.76 2.24 11.53
CA LEU A 196 15.85 0.79 11.66
C LEU A 196 15.81 0.42 13.15
N VAL A 197 14.74 -0.27 13.53
CA VAL A 197 14.49 -0.74 14.92
C VAL A 197 14.89 -2.20 15.06
N GLY A 198 14.64 -2.99 14.02
CA GLY A 198 14.98 -4.39 14.03
C GLY A 198 14.91 -5.01 12.64
N ALA A 199 15.72 -6.04 12.45
CA ALA A 199 15.69 -6.88 11.27
C ALA A 199 16.16 -8.28 11.63
N PRO A 200 15.46 -9.35 11.25
CA PRO A 200 15.99 -10.70 11.38
C PRO A 200 17.16 -10.91 10.43
N PRO A 201 18.02 -11.90 10.66
CA PRO A 201 19.02 -12.36 9.69
C PRO A 201 18.38 -12.65 8.33
N SER A 202 19.10 -12.41 7.24
CA SER A 202 18.62 -12.67 5.87
C SER A 202 18.23 -14.14 5.65
N SER A 203 18.82 -15.08 6.39
CA SER A 203 18.45 -16.50 6.37
C SER A 203 17.02 -16.77 6.85
N VAL A 204 16.42 -15.84 7.61
CA VAL A 204 15.04 -15.90 8.10
C VAL A 204 14.14 -14.90 7.38
N GLY A 205 14.64 -13.69 7.13
CA GLY A 205 13.84 -12.60 6.58
C GLY A 205 13.75 -12.57 5.06
N LYS A 206 14.66 -13.23 4.35
CA LYS A 206 14.68 -13.27 2.89
C LYS A 206 14.08 -14.58 2.37
N TYR A 207 13.07 -14.47 1.53
CA TYR A 207 12.49 -15.58 0.76
C TYR A 207 13.24 -15.77 -0.54
#